data_1f6231be1bf835c6875eb687b3cfe59e
#
_entry.id   1f6231be1bf835c6875eb687b3cfe59e
#
_cell.length_a   1.000
_cell.length_b   1.000
_cell.length_c   1.000
_cell.angle_alpha   90.00
_cell.angle_beta   90.00
_cell.angle_gamma   90.00
#
_symmetry.space_group_name_H-M   'P 1'
#
loop_
_entity.id
_entity.type
_entity.pdbx_description
1 polymer ?
#
loop_
_entity_poly.entity_id
_entity_poly.type
_entity_poly.pdbx_seq_one_letter_code
_entity_poly.pdbx_strand_id
1 'polypeptide(L)'
;MSGYTRWQDIRAEHVARAGGEEAVQAGKEELLAETTGRRLSELRRARGLTQQEVADRMGVTKGRVSQIERGHISGQDVLARFAVALGGRLHQAIYFDDGDIAAIA
;
A
#
# COMPACT_ATOMS: atom_id res chain seq x y z
N MET A 1 0.56 21.94 20.62
CA MET A 1 1.63 21.24 19.88
C MET A 1 1.02 20.18 18.98
N SER A 2 1.46 20.09 17.76
CA SER A 2 0.91 19.09 16.86
C SER A 2 1.36 17.68 17.24
N GLY A 3 0.52 16.67 17.03
CA GLY A 3 0.90 15.28 17.20
C GLY A 3 2.03 14.84 16.28
N TYR A 4 2.24 15.57 15.21
CA TYR A 4 3.30 15.37 14.24
C TYR A 4 4.71 15.53 14.85
N THR A 5 4.95 16.60 15.63
CA THR A 5 6.25 16.82 16.29
C THR A 5 6.55 15.68 17.28
N ARG A 6 5.57 15.29 18.08
CA ARG A 6 5.70 14.19 19.02
C ARG A 6 6.01 12.85 18.33
N TRP A 7 5.39 12.62 17.21
CA TRP A 7 5.65 11.43 16.40
C TRP A 7 7.08 11.38 15.88
N GLN A 8 7.63 12.51 15.45
CA GLN A 8 9.01 12.60 15.00
C GLN A 8 10.00 12.30 16.12
N ASP A 9 9.74 12.79 17.33
CA ASP A 9 10.59 12.52 18.50
C ASP A 9 10.62 11.03 18.82
N ILE A 10 9.48 10.38 18.84
CA ILE A 10 9.38 8.94 19.08
C ILE A 10 10.12 8.16 18.00
N ARG A 11 9.99 8.57 16.76
CA ARG A 11 10.67 7.93 15.63
C ARG A 11 12.19 8.03 15.74
N ALA A 12 12.72 9.18 16.17
CA ALA A 12 14.16 9.37 16.34
C ALA A 12 14.74 8.40 17.38
N GLU A 13 14.04 8.18 18.49
CA GLU A 13 14.45 7.19 19.49
C GLU A 13 14.46 5.77 18.93
N HIS A 14 13.45 5.38 18.18
CA HIS A 14 13.37 4.07 17.55
C HIS A 14 14.47 3.86 16.53
N VAL A 15 14.81 4.85 15.74
CA VAL A 15 15.89 4.80 14.76
C VAL A 15 17.22 4.50 15.44
N ALA A 16 17.51 5.18 16.54
CA ALA A 16 18.74 4.96 17.30
C ALA A 16 18.86 3.52 17.83
N ARG A 17 17.76 2.93 18.28
CA ARG A 17 17.71 1.57 18.81
C ARG A 17 17.77 0.49 17.72
N ALA A 18 17.23 0.77 16.55
CA ALA A 18 17.15 -0.20 15.46
C ALA A 18 18.43 -0.27 14.61
N GLY A 19 19.45 0.50 14.95
CA GLY A 19 20.72 0.48 14.22
C GLY A 19 20.76 1.36 12.99
N GLY A 20 19.78 2.27 12.84
CA GLY A 20 19.80 3.26 11.78
C GLY A 20 18.44 3.50 11.13
N GLU A 21 18.31 4.67 10.55
CA GLU A 21 17.08 5.08 9.88
C GLU A 21 16.75 4.22 8.66
N GLU A 22 17.77 3.85 7.92
CA GLU A 22 17.64 3.04 6.71
C GLU A 22 17.01 1.67 7.00
N ALA A 23 17.46 0.99 8.06
CA ALA A 23 16.92 -0.30 8.46
C ALA A 23 15.45 -0.21 8.91
N VAL A 24 15.11 0.83 9.66
CA VAL A 24 13.73 1.08 10.11
C VAL A 24 12.81 1.38 8.92
N GLN A 25 13.27 2.20 7.99
CA GLN A 25 12.48 2.57 6.81
C GLN A 25 12.24 1.35 5.90
N ALA A 26 13.25 0.54 5.65
CA ALA A 26 13.12 -0.67 4.85
C ALA A 26 12.13 -1.66 5.46
N GLY A 27 12.18 -1.85 6.79
CA GLY A 27 11.24 -2.72 7.48
C GLY A 27 9.80 -2.22 7.43
N LYS A 28 9.58 -0.90 7.51
CA LYS A 28 8.25 -0.30 7.38
C LYS A 28 7.69 -0.45 5.97
N GLU A 29 8.50 -0.24 4.95
CA GLU A 29 8.08 -0.38 3.55
C GLU A 29 7.67 -1.82 3.24
N GLU A 30 8.45 -2.79 3.71
CA GLU A 30 8.14 -4.20 3.53
C GLU A 30 6.82 -4.57 4.21
N LEU A 31 6.60 -4.15 5.46
CA LEU A 31 5.37 -4.42 6.19
C LEU A 31 4.15 -3.78 5.53
N LEU A 32 4.28 -2.54 5.06
CA LEU A 32 3.20 -1.85 4.33
C LEU A 32 2.88 -2.55 3.02
N ALA A 33 3.89 -3.02 2.29
CA ALA A 33 3.70 -3.74 1.04
C ALA A 33 2.93 -5.06 1.27
N GLU A 34 3.31 -5.81 2.29
CA GLU A 34 2.61 -7.05 2.66
C GLU A 34 1.16 -6.78 3.06
N THR A 35 0.92 -5.76 3.87
CA THR A 35 -0.41 -5.37 4.32
C THR A 35 -1.27 -4.94 3.14
N THR A 36 -0.72 -4.14 2.24
CA THR A 36 -1.41 -3.70 1.03
C THR A 36 -1.77 -4.88 0.15
N GLY A 37 -0.82 -5.78 -0.09
CA GLY A 37 -1.06 -6.98 -0.91
C GLY A 37 -2.17 -7.85 -0.34
N ARG A 38 -2.18 -8.07 0.96
CA ARG A 38 -3.23 -8.82 1.65
C ARG A 38 -4.59 -8.15 1.46
N ARG A 39 -4.65 -6.82 1.61
CA ARG A 39 -5.87 -6.07 1.44
C ARG A 39 -6.41 -6.18 0.01
N LEU A 40 -5.52 -6.13 -0.98
CA LEU A 40 -5.92 -6.34 -2.38
C LEU A 40 -6.54 -7.72 -2.60
N SER A 41 -5.95 -8.75 -1.99
CA SER A 41 -6.50 -10.11 -2.05
C SER A 41 -7.90 -10.18 -1.44
N GLU A 42 -8.10 -9.56 -0.28
CA GLU A 42 -9.40 -9.51 0.37
C GLU A 42 -10.44 -8.79 -0.50
N LEU A 43 -10.08 -7.66 -1.08
CA LEU A 43 -10.96 -6.90 -1.95
C LEU A 43 -11.33 -7.69 -3.21
N ARG A 44 -10.36 -8.38 -3.81
CA ARG A 44 -10.61 -9.25 -4.96
C ARG A 44 -11.65 -10.32 -4.61
N ARG A 45 -11.45 -11.00 -3.50
CA ARG A 45 -12.37 -12.07 -3.05
C ARG A 45 -13.76 -11.51 -2.72
N ALA A 46 -13.82 -10.35 -2.11
CA ALA A 46 -15.09 -9.68 -1.81
C ALA A 46 -15.87 -9.32 -3.08
N ARG A 47 -15.18 -9.10 -4.18
CA ARG A 47 -15.80 -8.87 -5.49
C ARG A 47 -16.11 -10.15 -6.25
N GLY A 48 -15.83 -11.32 -5.68
CA GLY A 48 -16.08 -12.60 -6.32
C GLY A 48 -15.16 -12.91 -7.50
N LEU A 49 -13.98 -12.32 -7.54
CA LEU A 49 -13.04 -12.48 -8.65
C LEU A 49 -11.90 -13.44 -8.30
N THR A 50 -11.51 -14.27 -9.26
CA THR A 50 -10.33 -15.13 -9.14
C THR A 50 -9.07 -14.35 -9.51
N GLN A 51 -7.91 -14.87 -9.11
CA GLN A 51 -6.63 -14.29 -9.53
C GLN A 51 -6.50 -14.29 -11.05
N GLN A 52 -6.98 -15.35 -11.72
CA GLN A 52 -6.92 -15.42 -13.18
C GLN A 52 -7.77 -14.35 -13.84
N GLU A 53 -8.97 -14.10 -13.32
CA GLU A 53 -9.84 -13.05 -13.85
C GLU A 53 -9.20 -11.66 -13.73
N VAL A 54 -8.57 -11.37 -12.58
CA VAL A 54 -7.84 -10.12 -12.39
C VAL A 54 -6.64 -10.04 -13.33
N ALA A 55 -5.89 -11.13 -13.47
CA ALA A 55 -4.75 -11.21 -14.39
C ALA A 55 -5.18 -10.90 -15.82
N ASP A 56 -6.27 -11.50 -16.28
CA ASP A 56 -6.81 -11.26 -17.62
C ASP A 56 -7.17 -9.78 -17.83
N ARG A 57 -7.84 -9.17 -16.86
CA ARG A 57 -8.23 -7.76 -16.91
C ARG A 57 -7.02 -6.81 -16.90
N MET A 58 -5.96 -7.18 -16.16
CA MET A 58 -4.75 -6.38 -16.08
C MET A 58 -3.79 -6.63 -17.26
N GLY A 59 -4.00 -7.70 -18.04
CA GLY A 59 -3.08 -8.08 -19.09
C GLY A 59 -1.76 -8.63 -18.56
N VAL A 60 -1.80 -9.32 -17.43
CA VAL A 60 -0.63 -9.93 -16.78
C VAL A 60 -0.88 -11.40 -16.50
N THR A 61 0.12 -12.12 -16.00
CA THR A 61 -0.03 -13.53 -15.64
C THR A 61 -0.69 -13.68 -14.26
N LYS A 62 -1.32 -14.82 -14.03
CA LYS A 62 -1.84 -15.18 -12.72
C LYS A 62 -0.75 -15.15 -11.66
N GLY A 63 0.46 -15.62 -12.00
CA GLY A 63 1.61 -15.58 -11.11
C GLY A 63 1.98 -14.15 -10.69
N ARG A 64 1.85 -13.18 -11.61
CA ARG A 64 2.07 -11.78 -11.30
C ARG A 64 1.05 -11.26 -10.30
N VAL A 65 -0.24 -11.59 -10.47
CA VAL A 65 -1.28 -11.23 -9.51
C VAL A 65 -0.99 -11.84 -8.14
N SER A 66 -0.59 -13.10 -8.09
CA SER A 66 -0.20 -13.77 -6.84
C SER A 66 0.94 -13.03 -6.14
N GLN A 67 1.96 -12.58 -6.89
CA GLN A 67 3.07 -11.80 -6.34
C GLN A 67 2.61 -10.45 -5.78
N ILE A 68 1.73 -9.75 -6.49
CA ILE A 68 1.17 -8.47 -6.03
C ILE A 68 0.45 -8.68 -4.70
N GLU A 69 -0.35 -9.72 -4.58
CA GLU A 69 -1.10 -10.04 -3.35
C GLU A 69 -0.20 -10.46 -2.19
N ARG A 70 1.06 -10.82 -2.46
CA ARG A 70 2.07 -11.07 -1.43
C ARG A 70 2.89 -9.83 -1.08
N GLY A 71 2.62 -8.69 -1.72
CA GLY A 71 3.30 -7.45 -1.44
C GLY A 71 4.36 -7.04 -2.47
N HIS A 72 4.53 -7.77 -3.56
CA HIS A 72 5.46 -7.40 -4.63
C HIS A 72 4.84 -6.33 -5.52
N ILE A 73 4.74 -5.12 -4.97
CA ILE A 73 4.11 -3.98 -5.61
C ILE A 73 5.19 -3.00 -6.01
N SER A 74 5.38 -2.81 -7.32
CA SER A 74 6.49 -2.00 -7.85
C SER A 74 6.18 -0.51 -7.94
N GLY A 75 4.97 -0.08 -7.64
CA GLY A 75 4.59 1.34 -7.69
C GLY A 75 3.10 1.56 -7.66
N GLN A 76 2.70 2.83 -7.67
CA GLN A 76 1.28 3.19 -7.60
C GLN A 76 0.50 2.83 -8.87
N ASP A 77 1.16 2.79 -10.02
CA ASP A 77 0.51 2.38 -11.26
C ASP A 77 0.02 0.94 -11.21
N VAL A 78 0.75 0.06 -10.54
CA VAL A 78 0.32 -1.33 -10.30
C VAL A 78 -0.96 -1.36 -9.46
N LEU A 79 -1.00 -0.56 -8.39
CA LEU A 79 -2.18 -0.44 -7.53
C LEU A 79 -3.38 0.12 -8.32
N ALA A 80 -3.16 1.14 -9.13
CA ALA A 80 -4.21 1.75 -9.95
C ALA A 80 -4.79 0.75 -10.95
N ARG A 81 -3.94 -0.04 -11.60
CA ARG A 81 -4.38 -1.07 -12.56
C ARG A 81 -5.14 -2.19 -11.86
N PHE A 82 -4.69 -2.60 -10.67
CA PHE A 82 -5.38 -3.60 -9.88
C PHE A 82 -6.78 -3.10 -9.48
N ALA A 83 -6.88 -1.85 -9.03
CA ALA A 83 -8.16 -1.24 -8.65
C ALA A 83 -9.15 -1.22 -9.82
N VAL A 84 -8.68 -0.86 -11.01
CA VAL A 84 -9.51 -0.87 -12.23
C VAL A 84 -9.98 -2.30 -12.54
N ALA A 85 -9.10 -3.29 -12.40
CA ALA A 85 -9.46 -4.70 -12.61
C ALA A 85 -10.55 -5.18 -11.66
N LEU A 86 -10.63 -4.61 -10.45
CA LEU A 86 -11.69 -4.90 -9.48
C LEU A 86 -12.99 -4.14 -9.75
N GLY A 87 -13.01 -3.29 -10.75
CA GLY A 87 -14.17 -2.45 -11.06
C GLY A 87 -14.19 -1.13 -10.29
N GLY A 88 -13.07 -0.74 -9.72
CA GLY A 88 -12.94 0.49 -8.95
C GLY A 88 -11.90 1.43 -9.54
N ARG A 89 -11.44 2.34 -8.72
CA ARG A 89 -10.45 3.34 -9.09
C ARG A 89 -9.60 3.68 -7.88
N LEU A 90 -8.28 3.74 -8.05
CA LEU A 90 -7.40 4.18 -6.97
C LEU A 90 -7.61 5.67 -6.70
N HIS A 91 -7.83 6.01 -5.43
CA HIS A 91 -8.01 7.38 -4.99
C HIS A 91 -6.88 7.78 -4.06
N GLN A 92 -6.25 8.93 -4.32
CA GLN A 92 -5.17 9.45 -3.50
C GLN A 92 -5.60 10.73 -2.80
N ALA A 93 -5.19 10.86 -1.54
CA ALA A 93 -5.56 12.00 -0.72
C ALA A 93 -4.40 12.38 0.22
N ILE A 94 -4.37 13.65 0.58
CA ILE A 94 -3.48 14.18 1.62
C ILE A 94 -4.31 14.45 2.86
N TYR A 95 -3.85 13.91 3.99
CA TYR A 95 -4.47 14.12 5.30
C TYR A 95 -3.65 15.16 6.05
N PHE A 96 -4.26 16.29 6.37
CA PHE A 96 -3.58 17.36 7.10
C PHE A 96 -3.77 17.20 8.61
N ASP A 97 -2.87 17.81 9.39
CA ASP A 97 -2.88 17.72 10.85
C ASP A 97 -4.15 18.30 11.48
N ASP A 98 -4.77 19.26 10.82
CA ASP A 98 -6.01 19.89 11.29
C ASP A 98 -7.28 19.07 10.98
N GLY A 99 -7.10 17.92 10.37
CA GLY A 99 -8.21 17.03 10.00
C GLY A 99 -8.72 17.19 8.58
N ASP A 100 -8.24 18.17 7.84
CA ASP A 100 -8.63 18.35 6.44
C ASP A 100 -8.10 17.22 5.57
N ILE A 101 -8.85 16.89 4.52
CA ILE A 101 -8.47 15.87 3.55
C ILE A 101 -8.59 16.48 2.16
N ALA A 102 -7.51 16.43 1.39
CA ALA A 102 -7.50 16.93 0.01
C ALA A 102 -7.26 15.79 -0.98
N ALA A 103 -8.21 15.54 -1.86
CA ALA A 103 -8.05 14.56 -2.93
C ALA A 103 -7.13 15.13 -4.02
N ILE A 104 -6.19 14.31 -4.51
CA ILE A 104 -5.25 14.73 -5.56
C ILE A 104 -5.37 13.89 -6.83
N ALA A 105 -6.11 12.79 -6.76
CA ALA A 105 -6.38 11.95 -7.93
C ALA A 105 -7.65 11.13 -7.75
#